data_0137e25149cfedca8edb1b0c80fe7dc8
#
_entry.id   0137e25149cfedca8edb1b0c80fe7dc8
#
_cell.length_a   1.000
_cell.length_b   1.000
_cell.length_c   1.000
_cell.angle_alpha   90.00
_cell.angle_beta   90.00
_cell.angle_gamma   90.00
#
_symmetry.space_group_name_H-M   'P 1'
#
loop_
_entity.id
_entity.type
_entity.pdbx_description
1 polymer ?
#
loop_
_entity_poly.entity_id
_entity_poly.type
_entity_poly.pdbx_seq_one_letter_code
_entity_poly.pdbx_strand_id
1 'polypeptide(L)'
;VEYSIKTDYMKHRYISVSVMCSNLMNLGQDIKTLEENGADMLHIDVMDAHFVPNLTFGPDFIKAMQAVTTMPVDVHLMVDDPELIMSKFPVRKGDIVSPHIEVKKDYRALAAKVHEAGGLFGLAVNPETDVEAIKEYLDVLDTVTLMLVHPGAAGAKMVDGIMDKVAGMRRFLDTNGREDILISVDGSVSNERANLMAGMGADIFVGGTAGIYRKGMALSETIPEMRAAIDF
;
A
#
# COMPACT_ATOMS: atom_id res chain seq x y z
N VAL A 1 -7.10 27.05 7.26
CA VAL A 1 -7.82 25.81 7.57
C VAL A 1 -6.93 24.69 7.13
N GLU A 2 -6.06 24.19 8.04
CA GLU A 2 -5.30 22.97 7.84
C GLU A 2 -6.26 21.80 7.94
N TYR A 3 -6.89 21.43 6.82
CA TYR A 3 -7.42 20.10 6.69
C TYR A 3 -6.22 19.16 6.51
N SER A 4 -5.87 18.45 7.56
CA SER A 4 -4.90 17.37 7.49
C SER A 4 -5.35 16.38 6.42
N ILE A 5 -4.45 16.04 5.49
CA ILE A 5 -4.65 14.99 4.48
C ILE A 5 -5.18 13.71 5.14
N LYS A 6 -4.66 13.36 6.34
CA LYS A 6 -5.14 12.27 7.17
C LYS A 6 -6.66 12.29 7.43
N THR A 7 -7.26 13.46 7.65
CA THR A 7 -8.70 13.56 7.98
C THR A 7 -9.57 13.13 6.81
N ASP A 8 -9.13 13.34 5.58
CA ASP A 8 -9.85 12.87 4.39
C ASP A 8 -9.71 11.35 4.24
N TYR A 9 -8.55 10.78 4.58
CA TYR A 9 -8.31 9.33 4.53
C TYR A 9 -9.07 8.54 5.63
N MET A 10 -9.34 9.08 6.78
CA MET A 10 -10.00 8.36 7.88
C MET A 10 -11.51 8.08 7.68
N LYS A 11 -12.13 8.60 6.62
CA LYS A 11 -13.59 8.49 6.42
C LYS A 11 -14.01 7.34 5.52
N HIS A 12 -13.09 6.76 4.76
CA HIS A 12 -13.36 5.74 3.75
C HIS A 12 -12.34 4.62 3.83
N ARG A 13 -12.68 3.47 3.25
CA ARG A 13 -11.72 2.40 2.96
C ARG A 13 -11.25 2.55 1.52
N TYR A 14 -10.00 2.18 1.25
CA TYR A 14 -9.32 2.50 -0.01
C TYR A 14 -8.92 1.26 -0.77
N ILE A 15 -9.09 1.31 -2.08
CA ILE A 15 -8.58 0.32 -3.03
C ILE A 15 -7.29 0.88 -3.62
N SER A 16 -6.15 0.26 -3.27
CA SER A 16 -4.83 0.52 -3.85
C SER A 16 -4.52 -0.56 -4.87
N VAL A 17 -4.49 -0.23 -6.17
CA VAL A 17 -4.40 -1.26 -7.22
C VAL A 17 -2.95 -1.52 -7.62
N SER A 18 -2.47 -2.77 -7.42
CA SER A 18 -1.10 -3.16 -7.78
C SER A 18 -0.90 -3.16 -9.28
N VAL A 19 -0.18 -2.14 -9.79
CA VAL A 19 0.10 -1.99 -11.23
C VAL A 19 1.00 -3.08 -11.78
N MET A 20 1.70 -3.83 -10.94
CA MET A 20 2.48 -5.00 -11.34
C MET A 20 1.60 -6.10 -11.97
N CYS A 21 0.31 -6.12 -11.64
CA CYS A 21 -0.67 -7.08 -12.17
C CYS A 21 -1.38 -6.61 -13.45
N SER A 22 -1.17 -5.35 -13.87
CA SER A 22 -1.77 -4.75 -15.07
C SER A 22 -1.17 -5.28 -16.36
N ASN A 23 -1.82 -4.99 -17.49
CA ASN A 23 -1.21 -5.15 -18.80
C ASN A 23 -0.15 -4.06 -19.03
N LEU A 24 1.10 -4.36 -18.69
CA LEU A 24 2.21 -3.39 -18.78
C LEU A 24 2.43 -2.84 -20.19
N MET A 25 2.00 -3.55 -21.25
CA MET A 25 2.09 -3.08 -22.64
C MET A 25 0.98 -2.09 -23.01
N ASN A 26 -0.06 -1.95 -22.18
CA ASN A 26 -1.18 -1.03 -22.37
C ASN A 26 -1.60 -0.36 -21.06
N LEU A 27 -0.64 -0.10 -20.20
CA LEU A 27 -0.87 0.35 -18.81
C LEU A 27 -1.66 1.66 -18.72
N GLY A 28 -1.42 2.61 -19.63
CA GLY A 28 -2.17 3.88 -19.63
C GLY A 28 -3.69 3.70 -19.82
N GLN A 29 -4.11 2.71 -20.60
CA GLN A 29 -5.53 2.38 -20.74
C GLN A 29 -6.08 1.72 -19.47
N ASP A 30 -5.31 0.80 -18.88
CA ASP A 30 -5.70 0.16 -17.62
C ASP A 30 -5.88 1.21 -16.52
N ILE A 31 -4.93 2.13 -16.33
CA ILE A 31 -5.00 3.22 -15.34
C ILE A 31 -6.28 4.05 -15.51
N LYS A 32 -6.60 4.45 -16.74
CA LYS A 32 -7.82 5.18 -17.02
C LYS A 32 -9.06 4.38 -16.62
N THR A 33 -9.08 3.09 -16.94
CA THR A 33 -10.18 2.20 -16.54
C THR A 33 -10.27 2.05 -15.02
N LEU A 34 -9.14 1.96 -14.31
CA LEU A 34 -9.10 1.90 -12.85
C LEU A 34 -9.70 3.17 -12.24
N GLU A 35 -9.29 4.34 -12.71
CA GLU A 35 -9.77 5.65 -12.25
C GLU A 35 -11.28 5.81 -12.51
N GLU A 36 -11.75 5.47 -13.71
CA GLU A 36 -13.17 5.56 -14.10
C GLU A 36 -14.08 4.63 -13.29
N ASN A 37 -13.54 3.54 -12.72
CA ASN A 37 -14.30 2.55 -11.95
C ASN A 37 -14.11 2.64 -10.43
N GLY A 38 -13.42 3.68 -9.93
CA GLY A 38 -13.37 4.00 -8.52
C GLY A 38 -12.23 3.34 -7.74
N ALA A 39 -11.10 3.04 -8.39
CA ALA A 39 -9.85 2.84 -7.69
C ALA A 39 -9.40 4.15 -7.03
N ASP A 40 -8.84 4.09 -5.83
CA ASP A 40 -8.47 5.29 -5.07
C ASP A 40 -7.00 5.67 -5.28
N MET A 41 -6.12 4.68 -5.48
CA MET A 41 -4.70 4.88 -5.67
C MET A 41 -4.05 3.74 -6.45
N LEU A 42 -2.82 3.97 -6.92
CA LEU A 42 -2.02 2.98 -7.63
C LEU A 42 -0.89 2.48 -6.73
N HIS A 43 -0.86 1.17 -6.47
CA HIS A 43 0.22 0.53 -5.72
C HIS A 43 1.38 0.17 -6.63
N ILE A 44 2.58 0.67 -6.30
CA ILE A 44 3.78 0.49 -7.12
C ILE A 44 4.83 -0.28 -6.30
N ASP A 45 5.00 -1.54 -6.63
CA ASP A 45 5.99 -2.44 -6.02
C ASP A 45 7.39 -2.16 -6.61
N VAL A 46 8.27 -1.52 -5.85
CA VAL A 46 9.65 -1.23 -6.24
C VAL A 46 10.57 -2.28 -5.61
N MET A 47 11.25 -3.06 -6.43
CA MET A 47 12.14 -4.15 -5.99
C MET A 47 13.52 -3.99 -6.63
N ASP A 48 14.59 -4.24 -5.87
CA ASP A 48 15.99 -4.02 -6.27
C ASP A 48 16.80 -5.30 -6.51
N ALA A 49 16.18 -6.48 -6.43
CA ALA A 49 16.81 -7.79 -6.50
C ALA A 49 17.83 -8.07 -5.37
N HIS A 50 17.79 -7.29 -4.27
CA HIS A 50 18.60 -7.47 -3.07
C HIS A 50 17.70 -7.76 -1.87
N PHE A 51 16.79 -6.86 -1.53
CA PHE A 51 15.83 -7.06 -0.44
C PHE A 51 14.89 -8.24 -0.72
N VAL A 52 14.44 -8.39 -1.97
CA VAL A 52 13.68 -9.55 -2.46
C VAL A 52 14.31 -10.08 -3.75
N PRO A 53 14.19 -11.39 -4.08
CA PRO A 53 14.83 -11.98 -5.27
C PRO A 53 14.04 -11.68 -6.57
N ASN A 54 13.66 -10.42 -6.75
CA ASN A 54 12.94 -9.93 -7.94
C ASN A 54 13.33 -8.48 -8.23
N LEU A 55 13.21 -8.07 -9.47
CA LEU A 55 13.45 -6.72 -9.95
C LEU A 55 12.20 -6.20 -10.65
N THR A 56 11.69 -5.04 -10.25
CA THR A 56 10.48 -4.48 -10.83
C THR A 56 10.67 -3.02 -11.24
N PHE A 57 9.74 -2.17 -10.85
CA PHE A 57 9.69 -0.77 -11.22
C PHE A 57 10.75 0.07 -10.50
N GLY A 58 11.08 1.20 -11.11
CA GLY A 58 12.02 2.16 -10.56
C GLY A 58 11.51 3.60 -10.63
N PRO A 59 12.33 4.58 -10.25
CA PRO A 59 11.93 5.99 -10.15
C PRO A 59 11.32 6.58 -11.41
N ASP A 60 11.81 6.22 -12.59
CA ASP A 60 11.29 6.75 -13.85
C ASP A 60 9.89 6.19 -14.17
N PHE A 61 9.61 4.95 -13.76
CA PHE A 61 8.26 4.40 -13.85
C PHE A 61 7.30 5.17 -12.92
N ILE A 62 7.69 5.46 -11.67
CA ILE A 62 6.88 6.25 -10.74
C ILE A 62 6.54 7.61 -11.35
N LYS A 63 7.55 8.33 -11.88
CA LYS A 63 7.35 9.63 -12.56
C LYS A 63 6.37 9.51 -13.75
N ALA A 64 6.51 8.44 -14.54
CA ALA A 64 5.60 8.20 -15.67
C ALA A 64 4.17 7.98 -15.19
N MET A 65 3.94 7.21 -14.10
CA MET A 65 2.61 7.05 -13.50
C MET A 65 2.05 8.37 -13.00
N GLN A 66 2.85 9.13 -12.28
CA GLN A 66 2.48 10.46 -11.78
C GLN A 66 2.14 11.46 -12.89
N ALA A 67 2.65 11.27 -14.10
CA ALA A 67 2.36 12.11 -15.26
C ALA A 67 1.03 11.76 -15.97
N VAL A 68 0.52 10.53 -15.82
CA VAL A 68 -0.67 10.05 -16.54
C VAL A 68 -1.94 10.02 -15.70
N THR A 69 -1.84 10.14 -14.38
CA THR A 69 -2.99 10.17 -13.47
C THR A 69 -2.82 11.15 -12.33
N THR A 70 -3.95 11.66 -11.82
CA THR A 70 -4.02 12.45 -10.59
C THR A 70 -4.25 11.60 -9.34
N MET A 71 -4.55 10.30 -9.50
CA MET A 71 -4.63 9.39 -8.36
C MET A 71 -3.31 9.40 -7.58
N PRO A 72 -3.34 9.35 -6.23
CA PRO A 72 -2.15 9.11 -5.43
C PRO A 72 -1.43 7.83 -5.84
N VAL A 73 -0.11 7.82 -5.70
CA VAL A 73 0.68 6.59 -5.82
C VAL A 73 1.07 6.10 -4.42
N ASP A 74 0.87 4.83 -4.19
CA ASP A 74 1.27 4.10 -2.98
C ASP A 74 2.54 3.31 -3.32
N VAL A 75 3.70 3.90 -2.98
CA VAL A 75 5.01 3.37 -3.36
C VAL A 75 5.53 2.45 -2.27
N HIS A 76 5.51 1.15 -2.56
CA HIS A 76 6.02 0.10 -1.68
C HIS A 76 7.47 -0.20 -2.02
N LEU A 77 8.38 0.13 -1.09
CA LEU A 77 9.84 0.04 -1.31
C LEU A 77 10.40 -1.25 -0.70
N MET A 78 10.50 -2.29 -1.50
CA MET A 78 11.20 -3.55 -1.20
C MET A 78 12.65 -3.47 -1.67
N VAL A 79 13.43 -2.59 -1.04
CA VAL A 79 14.79 -2.23 -1.46
C VAL A 79 15.71 -2.05 -0.25
N ASP A 80 17.00 -2.32 -0.41
CA ASP A 80 18.02 -2.17 0.64
C ASP A 80 18.33 -0.71 0.98
N ASP A 81 18.14 0.22 0.03
CA ASP A 81 18.35 1.64 0.25
C ASP A 81 17.13 2.49 -0.18
N PRO A 82 16.09 2.56 0.68
CA PRO A 82 14.87 3.31 0.38
C PRO A 82 15.10 4.81 0.26
N GLU A 83 16.08 5.39 0.97
CA GLU A 83 16.40 6.82 0.89
C GLU A 83 16.99 7.17 -0.49
N LEU A 84 17.90 6.34 -1.01
CA LEU A 84 18.45 6.51 -2.34
C LEU A 84 17.35 6.48 -3.41
N ILE A 85 16.46 5.47 -3.35
CA ILE A 85 15.39 5.33 -4.34
C ILE A 85 14.42 6.49 -4.25
N MET A 86 13.96 6.87 -3.04
CA MET A 86 13.05 8.00 -2.86
C MET A 86 13.65 9.33 -3.35
N SER A 87 14.97 9.51 -3.26
CA SER A 87 15.64 10.72 -3.76
C SER A 87 15.54 10.90 -5.29
N LYS A 88 15.05 9.91 -6.04
CA LYS A 88 15.03 9.89 -7.52
C LYS A 88 13.65 10.17 -8.12
N PHE A 89 12.60 10.29 -7.33
CA PHE A 89 11.26 10.65 -7.79
C PHE A 89 10.62 11.69 -6.85
N PRO A 90 9.73 12.56 -7.34
CA PRO A 90 9.01 13.48 -6.48
C PRO A 90 7.90 12.75 -5.72
N VAL A 91 7.74 13.07 -4.44
CA VAL A 91 6.54 12.73 -3.68
C VAL A 91 5.52 13.85 -3.89
N ARG A 92 4.27 13.51 -4.24
CA ARG A 92 3.18 14.47 -4.40
C ARG A 92 2.29 14.44 -3.15
N LYS A 93 1.48 15.47 -3.03
CA LYS A 93 0.44 15.51 -2.00
C LYS A 93 -0.48 14.29 -2.11
N GLY A 94 -0.59 13.53 -1.02
CA GLY A 94 -1.40 12.32 -0.91
C GLY A 94 -0.71 11.02 -1.37
N ASP A 95 0.47 11.08 -2.01
CA ASP A 95 1.24 9.88 -2.28
C ASP A 95 1.67 9.21 -0.96
N ILE A 96 1.72 7.89 -0.94
CA ILE A 96 2.21 7.09 0.20
C ILE A 96 3.60 6.55 -0.15
N VAL A 97 4.52 6.54 0.82
CA VAL A 97 5.83 5.91 0.67
C VAL A 97 6.07 4.96 1.84
N SER A 98 6.18 3.67 1.56
CA SER A 98 6.28 2.60 2.56
C SER A 98 7.52 1.72 2.34
N PRO A 99 8.67 2.05 2.95
CA PRO A 99 9.81 1.12 3.05
C PRO A 99 9.52 0.02 4.07
N HIS A 100 10.30 -1.07 4.01
CA HIS A 100 10.23 -2.16 4.97
C HIS A 100 11.00 -1.87 6.26
N ILE A 101 10.36 -2.13 7.41
CA ILE A 101 10.99 -1.99 8.74
C ILE A 101 12.22 -2.91 8.89
N GLU A 102 12.25 -4.03 8.19
CA GLU A 102 13.32 -5.03 8.22
C GLU A 102 14.65 -4.52 7.64
N VAL A 103 14.65 -3.44 6.87
CA VAL A 103 15.88 -2.79 6.38
C VAL A 103 16.67 -2.13 7.52
N LYS A 104 16.04 -1.89 8.68
CA LYS A 104 16.68 -1.40 9.93
C LYS A 104 17.44 -0.06 9.75
N LYS A 105 16.81 0.91 9.11
CA LYS A 105 17.31 2.27 8.97
C LYS A 105 16.60 3.21 9.95
N ASP A 106 17.16 4.39 10.22
CA ASP A 106 16.41 5.46 10.87
C ASP A 106 15.51 6.13 9.84
N TYR A 107 14.21 5.94 9.99
CA TYR A 107 13.20 6.42 9.05
C TYR A 107 12.69 7.84 9.33
N ARG A 108 13.12 8.49 10.42
CA ARG A 108 12.59 9.83 10.79
C ARG A 108 12.91 10.90 9.77
N ALA A 109 14.14 10.90 9.24
CA ALA A 109 14.54 11.84 8.19
C ALA A 109 13.79 11.59 6.87
N LEU A 110 13.50 10.32 6.55
CA LEU A 110 12.72 9.94 5.37
C LEU A 110 11.26 10.38 5.52
N ALA A 111 10.65 10.10 6.67
CA ALA A 111 9.29 10.53 7.01
C ALA A 111 9.14 12.05 6.92
N ALA A 112 10.09 12.80 7.47
CA ALA A 112 10.07 14.27 7.41
C ALA A 112 10.05 14.79 5.95
N LYS A 113 10.86 14.20 5.05
CA LYS A 113 10.87 14.55 3.62
C LYS A 113 9.54 14.24 2.93
N VAL A 114 8.91 13.10 3.26
CA VAL A 114 7.60 12.72 2.71
C VAL A 114 6.53 13.69 3.18
N HIS A 115 6.51 14.03 4.47
CA HIS A 115 5.56 14.98 5.06
C HIS A 115 5.74 16.40 4.50
N GLU A 116 6.98 16.86 4.31
CA GLU A 116 7.27 18.17 3.71
C GLU A 116 6.70 18.29 2.29
N ALA A 117 6.70 17.20 1.54
CA ALA A 117 6.09 17.12 0.21
C ALA A 117 4.55 17.00 0.24
N GLY A 118 3.96 16.81 1.42
CA GLY A 118 2.52 16.60 1.61
C GLY A 118 2.08 15.14 1.36
N GLY A 119 3.02 14.20 1.34
CA GLY A 119 2.75 12.76 1.27
C GLY A 119 2.47 12.15 2.64
N LEU A 120 2.16 10.86 2.64
CA LEU A 120 1.97 10.01 3.81
C LEU A 120 3.14 9.04 3.94
N PHE A 121 3.71 8.94 5.14
CA PHE A 121 4.79 8.01 5.40
C PHE A 121 4.26 6.73 6.04
N GLY A 122 4.63 5.59 5.47
CA GLY A 122 4.30 4.26 5.97
C GLY A 122 5.52 3.41 6.29
N LEU A 123 5.28 2.32 7.00
CA LEU A 123 6.23 1.20 7.12
C LEU A 123 5.55 -0.10 6.72
N ALA A 124 6.20 -0.86 5.86
CA ALA A 124 5.79 -2.23 5.53
C ALA A 124 6.41 -3.22 6.52
N VAL A 125 5.66 -4.26 6.86
CA VAL A 125 6.01 -5.25 7.88
C VAL A 125 5.78 -6.65 7.32
N ASN A 126 6.84 -7.46 7.27
CA ASN A 126 6.80 -8.85 6.81
C ASN A 126 5.90 -9.74 7.69
N PRO A 127 5.42 -10.89 7.18
CA PRO A 127 4.55 -11.77 7.95
C PRO A 127 5.12 -12.17 9.31
N GLU A 128 6.42 -12.45 9.40
CA GLU A 128 7.09 -12.92 10.60
C GLU A 128 7.45 -11.81 11.59
N THR A 129 7.48 -10.56 11.15
CA THR A 129 7.87 -9.42 11.99
C THR A 129 6.72 -9.04 12.93
N ASP A 130 7.04 -8.90 14.23
CA ASP A 130 6.06 -8.54 15.24
C ASP A 130 5.47 -7.13 14.99
N VAL A 131 4.21 -6.93 15.35
CA VAL A 131 3.54 -5.63 15.25
C VAL A 131 4.22 -4.54 16.10
N GLU A 132 4.89 -4.93 17.18
CA GLU A 132 5.63 -4.00 18.04
C GLU A 132 6.90 -3.44 17.38
N ALA A 133 7.38 -4.01 16.29
CA ALA A 133 8.59 -3.55 15.59
C ALA A 133 8.50 -2.08 15.13
N ILE A 134 7.29 -1.57 14.89
CA ILE A 134 7.07 -0.18 14.45
C ILE A 134 6.95 0.80 15.62
N LYS A 135 7.04 0.34 16.89
CA LYS A 135 6.72 1.14 18.08
C LYS A 135 7.52 2.44 18.18
N GLU A 136 8.79 2.39 17.81
CA GLU A 136 9.67 3.57 17.86
C GLU A 136 9.33 4.65 16.83
N TYR A 137 8.53 4.31 15.78
CA TYR A 137 8.15 5.22 14.69
C TYR A 137 6.69 5.68 14.75
N LEU A 138 5.93 5.30 15.78
CA LEU A 138 4.51 5.63 15.87
C LEU A 138 4.22 7.14 15.73
N ASP A 139 5.12 8.00 16.19
CA ASP A 139 4.97 9.45 16.13
C ASP A 139 5.11 10.05 14.72
N VAL A 140 5.72 9.30 13.78
CA VAL A 140 5.94 9.75 12.38
C VAL A 140 5.16 8.93 11.35
N LEU A 141 4.44 7.88 11.77
CA LEU A 141 3.68 7.03 10.86
C LEU A 141 2.29 7.59 10.53
N ASP A 142 1.91 7.47 9.27
CA ASP A 142 0.56 7.68 8.76
C ASP A 142 -0.11 6.38 8.36
N THR A 143 0.69 5.41 7.87
CA THR A 143 0.19 4.10 7.44
C THR A 143 1.11 2.97 7.91
N VAL A 144 0.56 1.75 8.00
CA VAL A 144 1.32 0.51 8.17
C VAL A 144 0.85 -0.49 7.15
N THR A 145 1.75 -0.99 6.31
CA THR A 145 1.44 -2.03 5.32
C THR A 145 1.78 -3.41 5.89
N LEU A 146 0.77 -4.23 6.11
CA LEU A 146 0.94 -5.62 6.55
C LEU A 146 1.06 -6.54 5.34
N MET A 147 2.21 -7.18 5.20
CA MET A 147 2.39 -8.21 4.20
C MET A 147 1.64 -9.48 4.61
N LEU A 148 0.69 -9.90 3.77
CA LEU A 148 -0.07 -11.15 3.97
C LEU A 148 0.61 -12.34 3.29
N VAL A 149 1.61 -12.06 2.48
CA VAL A 149 2.47 -13.00 1.75
C VAL A 149 3.92 -12.61 1.97
N HIS A 150 4.86 -13.51 1.70
CA HIS A 150 6.26 -13.10 1.58
C HIS A 150 6.42 -12.19 0.37
N PRO A 151 7.05 -11.01 0.52
CA PRO A 151 7.19 -10.04 -0.57
C PRO A 151 8.05 -10.57 -1.71
N GLY A 152 7.90 -9.98 -2.90
CA GLY A 152 8.75 -10.24 -4.06
C GLY A 152 8.07 -10.90 -5.26
N ALA A 153 6.82 -11.38 -5.17
CA ALA A 153 6.13 -12.00 -6.29
C ALA A 153 4.62 -11.80 -6.27
N ALA A 154 4.04 -11.41 -7.41
CA ALA A 154 2.60 -11.37 -7.57
C ALA A 154 1.99 -12.79 -7.50
N GLY A 155 0.81 -12.91 -6.89
CA GLY A 155 0.09 -14.18 -6.77
C GLY A 155 0.68 -15.16 -5.76
N ALA A 156 1.58 -14.72 -4.87
CA ALA A 156 2.08 -15.54 -3.78
C ALA A 156 0.94 -16.02 -2.86
N LYS A 157 1.12 -17.22 -2.27
CA LYS A 157 0.13 -17.79 -1.34
C LYS A 157 0.14 -17.01 -0.03
N MET A 158 -1.04 -16.67 0.48
CA MET A 158 -1.22 -16.06 1.80
C MET A 158 -0.62 -16.97 2.89
N VAL A 159 0.08 -16.37 3.85
CA VAL A 159 0.62 -17.07 5.02
C VAL A 159 -0.54 -17.49 5.92
N ASP A 160 -0.51 -18.73 6.39
CA ASP A 160 -1.59 -19.29 7.21
C ASP A 160 -1.69 -18.53 8.55
N GLY A 161 -2.89 -18.12 8.95
CA GLY A 161 -3.16 -17.37 10.18
C GLY A 161 -2.79 -15.89 10.16
N ILE A 162 -2.23 -15.36 9.05
CA ILE A 162 -1.75 -13.98 8.97
C ILE A 162 -2.85 -12.92 9.16
N MET A 163 -4.11 -13.25 8.89
CA MET A 163 -5.21 -12.30 9.06
C MET A 163 -5.40 -11.86 10.51
N ASP A 164 -5.07 -12.70 11.49
CA ASP A 164 -5.12 -12.34 12.91
C ASP A 164 -4.17 -11.18 13.25
N LYS A 165 -3.09 -11.03 12.46
CA LYS A 165 -2.13 -9.92 12.59
C LYS A 165 -2.80 -8.56 12.28
N VAL A 166 -3.79 -8.50 11.40
CA VAL A 166 -4.54 -7.27 11.10
C VAL A 166 -5.27 -6.78 12.35
N ALA A 167 -6.05 -7.65 13.00
CA ALA A 167 -6.70 -7.32 14.27
C ALA A 167 -5.69 -7.04 15.40
N GLY A 168 -4.54 -7.73 15.38
CA GLY A 168 -3.43 -7.49 16.31
C GLY A 168 -2.85 -6.09 16.14
N MET A 169 -2.56 -5.68 14.91
CA MET A 169 -2.04 -4.34 14.60
C MET A 169 -3.05 -3.25 14.98
N ARG A 170 -4.34 -3.41 14.67
CA ARG A 170 -5.35 -2.42 15.07
C ARG A 170 -5.38 -2.23 16.59
N ARG A 171 -5.44 -3.32 17.36
CA ARG A 171 -5.38 -3.25 18.83
C ARG A 171 -4.09 -2.60 19.35
N PHE A 172 -2.94 -2.91 18.72
CA PHE A 172 -1.66 -2.32 19.09
C PHE A 172 -1.67 -0.81 18.86
N LEU A 173 -2.14 -0.34 17.72
CA LEU A 173 -2.23 1.09 17.41
C LEU A 173 -3.20 1.80 18.36
N ASP A 174 -4.40 1.26 18.58
CA ASP A 174 -5.42 1.81 19.48
C ASP A 174 -4.90 1.92 20.91
N THR A 175 -4.21 0.89 21.41
CA THR A 175 -3.64 0.88 22.77
C THR A 175 -2.54 1.93 22.95
N ASN A 176 -1.87 2.32 21.86
CA ASN A 176 -0.84 3.36 21.86
C ASN A 176 -1.39 4.77 21.49
N GLY A 177 -2.73 4.93 21.39
CA GLY A 177 -3.38 6.22 21.07
C GLY A 177 -3.12 6.67 19.63
N ARG A 178 -2.99 5.72 18.69
CA ARG A 178 -2.72 5.96 17.28
C ARG A 178 -3.78 5.30 16.39
N GLU A 179 -5.05 5.56 16.73
CA GLU A 179 -6.21 5.17 15.90
C GLU A 179 -6.18 5.85 14.51
N ASP A 180 -5.42 6.92 14.39
CA ASP A 180 -5.22 7.72 13.18
C ASP A 180 -4.32 7.04 12.14
N ILE A 181 -3.53 6.02 12.51
CA ILE A 181 -2.68 5.29 11.56
C ILE A 181 -3.52 4.30 10.76
N LEU A 182 -3.46 4.42 9.43
CA LEU A 182 -4.16 3.53 8.51
C LEU A 182 -3.43 2.19 8.38
N ILE A 183 -4.19 1.10 8.35
CA ILE A 183 -3.67 -0.24 8.10
C ILE A 183 -3.91 -0.61 6.64
N SER A 184 -2.83 -0.74 5.88
CA SER A 184 -2.82 -1.30 4.54
C SER A 184 -2.54 -2.79 4.59
N VAL A 185 -3.22 -3.58 3.75
CA VAL A 185 -3.02 -5.02 3.63
C VAL A 185 -2.61 -5.37 2.21
N ASP A 186 -1.48 -6.09 2.08
CA ASP A 186 -0.92 -6.45 0.78
C ASP A 186 -0.59 -7.94 0.67
N GLY A 187 -1.02 -8.52 -0.43
CA GLY A 187 -0.80 -9.90 -0.79
C GLY A 187 -2.04 -10.78 -0.75
N SER A 188 -2.40 -11.35 -1.89
CA SER A 188 -3.52 -12.30 -2.02
C SER A 188 -4.88 -11.80 -1.51
N VAL A 189 -5.14 -10.49 -1.61
CA VAL A 189 -6.38 -9.83 -1.18
C VAL A 189 -7.51 -10.15 -2.17
N SER A 190 -8.40 -11.09 -1.80
CA SER A 190 -9.67 -11.35 -2.50
C SER A 190 -10.80 -10.53 -1.87
N ASN A 191 -11.95 -10.40 -2.56
CA ASN A 191 -13.12 -9.69 -2.03
C ASN A 191 -13.58 -10.24 -0.68
N GLU A 192 -13.62 -11.58 -0.53
CA GLU A 192 -13.97 -12.22 0.72
C GLU A 192 -13.01 -11.87 1.87
N ARG A 193 -11.70 -11.94 1.59
CA ARG A 193 -10.67 -11.61 2.57
C ARG A 193 -10.67 -10.12 2.90
N ALA A 194 -10.87 -9.25 1.90
CA ALA A 194 -10.99 -7.81 2.09
C ALA A 194 -12.15 -7.47 3.03
N ASN A 195 -13.32 -8.09 2.85
CA ASN A 195 -14.46 -7.94 3.74
C ASN A 195 -14.13 -8.32 5.20
N LEU A 196 -13.51 -9.48 5.40
CA LEU A 196 -13.10 -9.93 6.73
C LEU A 196 -12.09 -8.98 7.38
N MET A 197 -11.04 -8.58 6.64
CA MET A 197 -9.98 -7.70 7.14
C MET A 197 -10.49 -6.27 7.38
N ALA A 198 -11.47 -5.80 6.60
CA ALA A 198 -12.15 -4.54 6.85
C ALA A 198 -12.86 -4.55 8.22
N GLY A 199 -13.51 -5.67 8.58
CA GLY A 199 -14.07 -5.89 9.92
C GLY A 199 -13.01 -5.99 11.04
N MET A 200 -11.76 -6.30 10.70
CA MET A 200 -10.61 -6.36 11.63
C MET A 200 -9.88 -5.01 11.76
N GLY A 201 -10.29 -3.98 11.01
CA GLY A 201 -9.72 -2.63 11.10
C GLY A 201 -8.68 -2.31 10.03
N ALA A 202 -8.65 -3.03 8.89
CA ALA A 202 -7.90 -2.62 7.71
C ALA A 202 -8.62 -1.48 6.98
N ASP A 203 -7.82 -0.56 6.44
CA ASP A 203 -8.28 0.67 5.79
C ASP A 203 -7.95 0.70 4.29
N ILE A 204 -6.79 0.16 3.88
CA ILE A 204 -6.29 0.18 2.51
C ILE A 204 -6.10 -1.28 2.04
N PHE A 205 -6.63 -1.60 0.88
CA PHE A 205 -6.63 -2.97 0.33
C PHE A 205 -5.87 -2.99 -1.00
N VAL A 206 -4.71 -3.66 -1.01
CA VAL A 206 -3.90 -3.78 -2.24
C VAL A 206 -4.50 -4.84 -3.14
N GLY A 207 -5.15 -4.37 -4.21
CA GLY A 207 -5.86 -5.20 -5.19
C GLY A 207 -4.93 -5.72 -6.28
N GLY A 208 -4.62 -7.02 -6.23
CA GLY A 208 -3.84 -7.73 -7.24
C GLY A 208 -4.67 -8.79 -7.97
N THR A 209 -4.02 -9.90 -8.35
CA THR A 209 -4.64 -11.00 -9.13
C THR A 209 -5.77 -11.74 -8.41
N ALA A 210 -5.80 -11.71 -7.07
CA ALA A 210 -6.84 -12.38 -6.28
C ALA A 210 -8.16 -11.59 -6.23
N GLY A 211 -8.11 -10.25 -6.35
CA GLY A 211 -9.27 -9.36 -6.22
C GLY A 211 -9.62 -8.61 -7.50
N ILE A 212 -8.68 -7.85 -8.06
CA ILE A 212 -8.92 -6.92 -9.18
C ILE A 212 -8.62 -7.59 -10.53
N TYR A 213 -7.42 -8.14 -10.74
CA TYR A 213 -7.02 -8.72 -12.03
C TYR A 213 -7.39 -10.21 -12.13
N ARG A 214 -8.66 -10.52 -11.89
CA ARG A 214 -9.18 -11.89 -11.97
C ARG A 214 -9.30 -12.34 -13.42
N LYS A 215 -8.84 -13.56 -13.71
CA LYS A 215 -8.83 -14.09 -15.07
C LYS A 215 -10.24 -14.13 -15.69
N GLY A 216 -10.40 -13.51 -16.86
CA GLY A 216 -11.65 -13.50 -17.61
C GLY A 216 -12.69 -12.49 -17.14
N MET A 217 -12.34 -11.60 -16.21
CA MET A 217 -13.22 -10.53 -15.73
C MET A 217 -12.66 -9.16 -16.15
N ALA A 218 -13.55 -8.21 -16.38
CA ALA A 218 -13.18 -6.84 -16.69
C ALA A 218 -12.92 -6.03 -15.41
N LEU A 219 -12.03 -5.04 -15.48
CA LEU A 219 -11.76 -4.12 -14.36
C LEU A 219 -13.01 -3.35 -13.93
N SER A 220 -13.89 -3.02 -14.89
CA SER A 220 -15.19 -2.39 -14.66
C SER A 220 -16.18 -3.24 -13.85
N GLU A 221 -15.92 -4.54 -13.68
CA GLU A 221 -16.69 -5.46 -12.84
C GLU A 221 -16.00 -5.65 -11.49
N THR A 222 -14.68 -5.90 -11.52
CA THR A 222 -13.94 -6.33 -10.33
C THR A 222 -13.69 -5.22 -9.32
N ILE A 223 -13.53 -3.97 -9.76
CA ILE A 223 -13.33 -2.84 -8.84
C ILE A 223 -14.61 -2.51 -8.05
N PRO A 224 -15.80 -2.36 -8.69
CA PRO A 224 -17.04 -2.20 -7.95
C PRO A 224 -17.36 -3.36 -7.00
N GLU A 225 -17.02 -4.60 -7.36
CA GLU A 225 -17.19 -5.73 -6.46
C GLU A 225 -16.29 -5.65 -5.22
N MET A 226 -15.02 -5.26 -5.39
CA MET A 226 -14.11 -5.05 -4.25
C MET A 226 -14.60 -3.88 -3.38
N ARG A 227 -15.07 -2.78 -4.00
CA ARG A 227 -15.66 -1.64 -3.29
C ARG A 227 -16.84 -2.10 -2.42
N ALA A 228 -17.77 -2.85 -3.00
CA ALA A 228 -18.92 -3.38 -2.25
C ALA A 228 -18.50 -4.35 -1.11
N ALA A 229 -17.36 -5.03 -1.25
CA ALA A 229 -16.86 -5.93 -0.22
C ALA A 229 -16.27 -5.19 0.99
N ILE A 230 -15.73 -3.97 0.81
CA ILE A 230 -15.06 -3.22 1.88
C ILE A 230 -15.95 -2.12 2.48
N ASP A 231 -16.94 -1.61 1.77
CA ASP A 231 -17.84 -0.53 2.23
C ASP A 231 -19.10 -1.12 2.87
N PHE A 232 -19.13 -1.23 4.21
CA PHE A 232 -20.27 -1.68 5.00
C PHE A 232 -20.34 -0.99 6.36
#